data_d5cac5400ed3eb60f72e52eb1af8fbbf
#
_entry.id   d5cac5400ed3eb60f72e52eb1af8fbbf
#
_cell.length_a   1.000
_cell.length_b   1.000
_cell.length_c   1.000
_cell.angle_alpha   90.00
_cell.angle_beta   90.00
_cell.angle_gamma   90.00
#
_symmetry.space_group_name_H-M   'P 1'
#
loop_
_entity.id
_entity.type
_entity.pdbx_description
1 polymer ?
#
loop_
_entity_poly.entity_id
_entity_poly.type
_entity_poly.pdbx_seq_one_letter_code
_entity_poly.pdbx_strand_id
1 'polypeptide(L)'
;MSKQTSNKLLDFLISASLISNDQLNLVNQALANGEKGLDEVLIELEILDPEKLTEIKASLSGLSYIDLSGVEIDDETLNILPAEVANNYRAVCFHREVDEVQVGLLDADNIKAIEAIGFLAKKNGLRVKYFLISKLSFEIAFKKYQTVNKEITSALELKAKEDEEEVKKNVEEDDLRFEEITKSAPISKIISAIIRHGVELGASDIHIEPLPKESRIRYRVDGILKTSLVLPRNIHDSLISRVKVMSKLKLDETRVPQDGRISLNIDNRDIDFRVSILPLMGQEKAVMRILDVSRGAPTIEALGFAPNHYESLKKSIDRTSGLILITGPTGSGKTTTLYSLLNILNKEDVNISTLEDPVEYFLKGINQSQVRPEVNFTFSTGLRSLLRQDPDIMMVGEIRDNETAELAVHASLTGHLVLSTLHTNDAIGAIPRLVDMKIEPFLLNSSLVLVVAQRLVRLNCDHCLEEEKVSDDVLSHIRELLAKVPTEILQARLPNYNPEQLKFSRGVGCPYCGQTGYRSRSVIAEIIEVNDKVRDMIMQRNDFDEESIKATQPFINMEQDGFIKALQGLTTIEEVMRVIQSE
;
A
#
# COMPACT_ATOMS: atom_id res chain seq x y z
N MET A 1 7.73 -29.94 5.62
CA MET A 1 8.42 -30.85 6.58
C MET A 1 7.75 -32.22 6.67
N SER A 2 8.53 -33.29 6.84
CA SER A 2 7.96 -34.60 7.15
C SER A 2 7.40 -34.59 8.58
N LYS A 3 6.34 -35.41 8.86
CA LYS A 3 5.79 -35.56 10.23
C LYS A 3 6.90 -35.95 11.25
N GLN A 4 7.93 -36.60 10.78
CA GLN A 4 9.07 -37.07 11.61
C GLN A 4 9.98 -35.93 12.05
N THR A 5 10.19 -34.92 11.23
CA THR A 5 11.02 -33.74 11.51
C THR A 5 10.26 -32.76 12.42
N SER A 6 8.93 -32.63 12.27
CA SER A 6 8.08 -31.82 13.16
C SER A 6 8.09 -32.35 14.59
N ASN A 7 8.05 -33.68 14.77
CA ASN A 7 8.12 -34.28 16.10
C ASN A 7 9.49 -34.09 16.77
N LYS A 8 10.58 -34.24 16.00
CA LYS A 8 11.94 -33.98 16.53
C LYS A 8 12.14 -32.54 16.96
N LEU A 9 11.55 -31.59 16.22
CA LEU A 9 11.62 -30.17 16.57
C LEU A 9 10.87 -29.89 17.88
N LEU A 10 9.66 -30.42 18.05
CA LEU A 10 8.90 -30.28 19.31
C LEU A 10 9.63 -30.90 20.50
N ASP A 11 10.13 -32.11 20.35
CA ASP A 11 10.90 -32.79 21.40
C ASP A 11 12.14 -31.98 21.80
N PHE A 12 12.83 -31.39 20.84
CA PHE A 12 13.98 -30.51 21.10
C PHE A 12 13.57 -29.25 21.86
N LEU A 13 12.50 -28.58 21.43
CA LEU A 13 12.01 -27.34 22.07
C LEU A 13 11.60 -27.59 23.52
N ILE A 14 11.01 -28.74 23.81
CA ILE A 14 10.63 -29.16 25.17
C ILE A 14 11.88 -29.44 26.00
N SER A 15 12.82 -30.24 25.46
CA SER A 15 14.06 -30.64 26.17
C SER A 15 14.97 -29.45 26.46
N ALA A 16 15.02 -28.46 25.56
CA ALA A 16 15.79 -27.24 25.70
C ALA A 16 15.07 -26.15 26.54
N SER A 17 13.87 -26.45 27.06
CA SER A 17 13.02 -25.50 27.83
C SER A 17 12.73 -24.19 27.07
N LEU A 18 12.65 -24.25 25.73
CA LEU A 18 12.36 -23.11 24.85
C LEU A 18 10.85 -22.89 24.66
N ILE A 19 10.02 -23.82 25.12
CA ILE A 19 8.57 -23.74 25.10
C ILE A 19 8.00 -24.15 26.47
N SER A 20 7.07 -23.37 26.99
CA SER A 20 6.36 -23.68 28.23
C SER A 20 5.20 -24.68 27.99
N ASN A 21 4.73 -25.34 29.05
CA ASN A 21 3.59 -26.26 28.93
C ASN A 21 2.31 -25.56 28.42
N ASP A 22 2.08 -24.31 28.78
CA ASP A 22 0.93 -23.54 28.32
C ASP A 22 1.04 -23.21 26.83
N GLN A 23 2.22 -22.81 26.38
CA GLN A 23 2.51 -22.58 24.95
C GLN A 23 2.40 -23.87 24.13
N LEU A 24 2.86 -25.00 24.67
CA LEU A 24 2.72 -26.31 24.02
C LEU A 24 1.24 -26.69 23.82
N ASN A 25 0.38 -26.42 24.79
CA ASN A 25 -1.07 -26.63 24.66
C ASN A 25 -1.68 -25.75 23.55
N LEU A 26 -1.27 -24.50 23.45
CA LEU A 26 -1.72 -23.58 22.38
C LEU A 26 -1.26 -24.06 21.00
N VAL A 27 0.00 -24.50 20.88
CA VAL A 27 0.53 -25.06 19.63
C VAL A 27 -0.27 -26.31 19.21
N ASN A 28 -0.53 -27.22 20.15
CA ASN A 28 -1.30 -28.43 19.86
C ASN A 28 -2.74 -28.13 19.45
N GLN A 29 -3.38 -27.14 20.06
CA GLN A 29 -4.73 -26.70 19.67
C GLN A 29 -4.73 -26.08 18.28
N ALA A 30 -3.74 -25.25 17.95
CA ALA A 30 -3.62 -24.63 16.64
C ALA A 30 -3.35 -25.67 15.53
N LEU A 31 -2.53 -26.67 15.82
CA LEU A 31 -2.26 -27.80 14.90
C LEU A 31 -3.48 -28.71 14.69
N ALA A 32 -4.32 -28.89 15.72
CA ALA A 32 -5.52 -29.72 15.64
C ALA A 32 -6.60 -29.09 14.72
N ASN A 33 -6.61 -27.78 14.53
CA ASN A 33 -7.48 -27.06 13.61
C ASN A 33 -7.10 -27.23 12.12
N GLY A 34 -5.96 -27.85 11.79
CA GLY A 34 -5.72 -28.56 10.53
C GLY A 34 -5.26 -27.74 9.33
N GLU A 35 -5.10 -26.42 9.39
CA GLU A 35 -4.78 -25.58 8.21
C GLU A 35 -3.31 -25.14 8.12
N LYS A 36 -2.52 -25.21 9.22
CA LYS A 36 -1.16 -24.63 9.27
C LYS A 36 -0.10 -25.63 9.71
N GLY A 37 1.13 -25.42 9.21
CA GLY A 37 2.30 -26.19 9.62
C GLY A 37 2.83 -25.76 10.99
N LEU A 38 3.63 -26.64 11.64
CA LEU A 38 4.22 -26.34 12.96
C LEU A 38 5.05 -25.05 12.95
N ASP A 39 5.83 -24.81 11.88
CA ASP A 39 6.68 -23.63 11.73
C ASP A 39 5.84 -22.34 11.76
N GLU A 40 4.73 -22.33 11.01
CA GLU A 40 3.83 -21.18 10.93
C GLU A 40 3.15 -20.89 12.28
N VAL A 41 2.74 -21.95 12.98
CA VAL A 41 2.12 -21.82 14.30
C VAL A 41 3.10 -21.28 15.34
N LEU A 42 4.36 -21.73 15.34
CA LEU A 42 5.38 -21.26 16.28
C LEU A 42 5.73 -19.78 16.08
N ILE A 43 5.73 -19.32 14.83
CA ILE A 43 5.98 -17.92 14.47
C ILE A 43 4.76 -17.04 14.78
N GLU A 44 3.54 -17.46 14.42
CA GLU A 44 2.31 -16.70 14.67
C GLU A 44 1.99 -16.52 16.16
N LEU A 45 2.33 -17.52 16.98
CA LEU A 45 2.18 -17.43 18.44
C LEU A 45 3.36 -16.69 19.10
N GLU A 46 4.28 -16.11 18.30
CA GLU A 46 5.46 -15.38 18.77
C GLU A 46 6.32 -16.19 19.77
N ILE A 47 6.30 -17.52 19.65
CA ILE A 47 7.08 -18.43 20.52
C ILE A 47 8.55 -18.44 20.13
N LEU A 48 8.81 -18.39 18.81
CA LEU A 48 10.17 -18.36 18.25
C LEU A 48 10.26 -17.37 17.10
N ASP A 49 11.36 -16.65 17.08
CA ASP A 49 11.76 -15.83 15.93
C ASP A 49 12.08 -16.72 14.73
N PRO A 50 11.74 -16.33 13.47
CA PRO A 50 11.97 -17.12 12.26
C PRO A 50 13.44 -17.54 12.04
N GLU A 51 14.39 -16.66 12.38
CA GLU A 51 15.82 -16.95 12.22
C GLU A 51 16.27 -18.00 13.24
N LYS A 52 15.84 -17.83 14.51
CA LYS A 52 16.16 -18.78 15.57
C LYS A 52 15.53 -20.16 15.36
N LEU A 53 14.33 -20.20 14.79
CA LEU A 53 13.67 -21.44 14.37
C LEU A 53 14.50 -22.15 13.28
N THR A 54 15.02 -21.39 12.31
CA THR A 54 15.84 -21.92 11.22
C THR A 54 17.20 -22.45 11.73
N GLU A 55 17.83 -21.75 12.67
CA GLU A 55 19.08 -22.18 13.31
C GLU A 55 18.90 -23.51 14.05
N ILE A 56 17.81 -23.66 14.80
CA ILE A 56 17.47 -24.92 15.49
C ILE A 56 17.26 -26.05 14.47
N LYS A 57 16.54 -25.80 13.40
CA LYS A 57 16.31 -26.78 12.33
C LYS A 57 17.58 -27.18 11.62
N ALA A 58 18.49 -26.25 11.40
CA ALA A 58 19.82 -26.54 10.84
C ALA A 58 20.61 -27.51 11.72
N SER A 59 20.64 -27.22 13.02
CA SER A 59 21.31 -28.09 14.02
C SER A 59 20.74 -29.52 14.03
N LEU A 60 19.39 -29.64 13.93
CA LEU A 60 18.70 -30.93 13.92
C LEU A 60 18.93 -31.73 12.62
N SER A 61 19.17 -31.01 11.51
CA SER A 61 19.42 -31.63 10.19
C SER A 61 20.91 -31.90 9.90
N GLY A 62 21.82 -31.46 10.77
CA GLY A 62 23.25 -31.56 10.56
C GLY A 62 23.81 -30.61 9.50
N LEU A 63 23.05 -29.57 9.11
CA LEU A 63 23.49 -28.51 8.23
C LEU A 63 23.92 -27.29 9.04
N SER A 64 24.77 -26.45 8.43
CA SER A 64 25.08 -25.14 9.01
C SER A 64 23.98 -24.14 8.64
N TYR A 65 23.61 -23.26 9.57
CA TYR A 65 22.73 -22.11 9.31
C TYR A 65 23.55 -20.93 8.80
N ILE A 66 22.96 -20.14 7.90
CA ILE A 66 23.50 -18.85 7.48
C ILE A 66 22.37 -17.85 7.23
N ASP A 67 22.56 -16.62 7.72
CA ASP A 67 21.71 -15.48 7.40
C ASP A 67 22.28 -14.74 6.17
N LEU A 68 21.47 -14.59 5.12
CA LEU A 68 21.86 -13.91 3.89
C LEU A 68 21.48 -12.43 3.84
N SER A 69 20.92 -11.87 4.90
CA SER A 69 20.45 -10.48 4.93
C SER A 69 21.57 -9.44 4.70
N GLY A 70 22.80 -9.76 5.09
CA GLY A 70 24.00 -8.94 4.93
C GLY A 70 25.01 -9.43 3.90
N VAL A 71 24.73 -10.54 3.19
CA VAL A 71 25.68 -11.16 2.27
C VAL A 71 25.57 -10.52 0.87
N GLU A 72 26.67 -9.98 0.36
CA GLU A 72 26.78 -9.59 -1.04
C GLU A 72 26.95 -10.84 -1.90
N ILE A 73 25.97 -11.12 -2.75
CA ILE A 73 25.99 -12.23 -3.70
C ILE A 73 26.22 -11.64 -5.08
N ASP A 74 27.30 -12.05 -5.73
CA ASP A 74 27.58 -11.63 -7.10
C ASP A 74 26.71 -12.38 -8.11
N ASP A 75 26.54 -11.78 -9.28
CA ASP A 75 25.66 -12.28 -10.33
C ASP A 75 26.14 -13.59 -10.96
N GLU A 76 27.43 -13.86 -10.99
CA GLU A 76 27.98 -15.09 -11.55
C GLU A 76 27.67 -16.27 -10.62
N THR A 77 27.83 -16.09 -9.32
CA THR A 77 27.47 -17.07 -8.30
C THR A 77 25.97 -17.35 -8.29
N LEU A 78 25.16 -16.30 -8.35
CA LEU A 78 23.71 -16.43 -8.34
C LEU A 78 23.20 -17.25 -9.55
N ASN A 79 23.75 -16.99 -10.75
CA ASN A 79 23.35 -17.64 -11.99
C ASN A 79 23.83 -19.09 -12.17
N ILE A 80 24.66 -19.64 -11.28
CA ILE A 80 24.97 -21.07 -11.26
C ILE A 80 23.68 -21.88 -11.13
N LEU A 81 22.70 -21.35 -10.37
CA LEU A 81 21.36 -21.91 -10.27
C LEU A 81 20.37 -21.00 -11.03
N PRO A 82 19.75 -21.45 -12.13
CA PRO A 82 18.76 -20.65 -12.86
C PRO A 82 17.57 -20.23 -11.96
N ALA A 83 17.01 -19.03 -12.18
CA ALA A 83 15.93 -18.47 -11.37
C ALA A 83 14.72 -19.41 -11.22
N GLU A 84 14.33 -20.13 -12.29
CA GLU A 84 13.24 -21.12 -12.27
C GLU A 84 13.56 -22.27 -11.31
N VAL A 85 14.80 -22.78 -11.33
CA VAL A 85 15.26 -23.85 -10.47
C VAL A 85 15.35 -23.36 -9.02
N ALA A 86 15.89 -22.16 -8.81
CA ALA A 86 15.95 -21.51 -7.50
C ALA A 86 14.57 -21.35 -6.88
N ASN A 87 13.57 -20.92 -7.66
CA ASN A 87 12.19 -20.77 -7.20
C ASN A 87 11.51 -22.12 -6.92
N ASN A 88 11.63 -23.08 -7.84
CA ASN A 88 10.96 -24.38 -7.72
C ASN A 88 11.48 -25.21 -6.53
N TYR A 89 12.77 -25.14 -6.27
CA TYR A 89 13.42 -25.90 -5.20
C TYR A 89 13.65 -25.08 -3.93
N ARG A 90 13.28 -23.79 -3.95
CA ARG A 90 13.48 -22.87 -2.82
C ARG A 90 14.92 -22.88 -2.32
N ALA A 91 15.86 -22.69 -3.25
CA ALA A 91 17.28 -22.75 -3.02
C ALA A 91 18.01 -21.61 -3.73
N VAL A 92 19.14 -21.16 -3.20
CA VAL A 92 19.93 -20.07 -3.78
C VAL A 92 21.43 -20.32 -3.62
N CYS A 93 22.22 -20.08 -4.69
CA CYS A 93 23.68 -20.02 -4.60
C CYS A 93 24.07 -18.65 -4.06
N PHE A 94 24.84 -18.59 -2.98
CA PHE A 94 25.19 -17.33 -2.33
C PHE A 94 26.69 -17.05 -2.24
N HIS A 95 27.54 -18.09 -2.42
CA HIS A 95 28.99 -17.92 -2.43
C HIS A 95 29.65 -18.98 -3.31
N ARG A 96 30.73 -18.63 -4.00
CA ARG A 96 31.50 -19.50 -4.86
C ARG A 96 32.98 -19.40 -4.51
N GLU A 97 33.61 -20.56 -4.34
CA GLU A 97 35.05 -20.75 -4.33
C GLU A 97 35.49 -21.46 -5.62
N VAL A 98 36.81 -21.66 -5.81
CA VAL A 98 37.33 -22.17 -7.09
C VAL A 98 36.64 -23.49 -7.53
N ASP A 99 36.43 -24.42 -6.63
CA ASP A 99 35.87 -25.75 -6.91
C ASP A 99 34.58 -26.06 -6.13
N GLU A 100 34.06 -25.11 -5.35
CA GLU A 100 32.90 -25.31 -4.48
C GLU A 100 31.90 -24.16 -4.59
N VAL A 101 30.62 -24.50 -4.57
CA VAL A 101 29.53 -23.54 -4.48
C VAL A 101 28.73 -23.79 -3.20
N GLN A 102 28.41 -22.71 -2.48
CA GLN A 102 27.61 -22.74 -1.27
C GLN A 102 26.16 -22.43 -1.62
N VAL A 103 25.27 -23.32 -1.20
CA VAL A 103 23.85 -23.26 -1.55
C VAL A 103 23.01 -23.27 -0.29
N GLY A 104 22.15 -22.23 -0.15
CA GLY A 104 21.14 -22.13 0.89
C GLY A 104 19.85 -22.83 0.47
N LEU A 105 19.30 -23.67 1.34
CA LEU A 105 18.03 -24.38 1.17
C LEU A 105 17.04 -23.93 2.25
N LEU A 106 15.76 -23.83 1.93
CA LEU A 106 14.70 -23.61 2.92
C LEU A 106 14.30 -24.88 3.67
N ASP A 107 14.44 -26.04 3.03
CA ASP A 107 14.08 -27.35 3.60
C ASP A 107 15.19 -28.36 3.37
N ALA A 108 15.78 -28.80 4.47
CA ALA A 108 16.86 -29.80 4.48
C ALA A 108 16.37 -31.19 4.00
N ASP A 109 15.07 -31.48 4.12
CA ASP A 109 14.47 -32.76 3.75
C ASP A 109 14.13 -32.84 2.24
N ASN A 110 14.34 -31.76 1.48
CA ASN A 110 14.03 -31.72 0.05
C ASN A 110 15.11 -32.43 -0.79
N ILE A 111 15.08 -33.79 -0.79
CA ILE A 111 16.02 -34.63 -1.54
C ILE A 111 16.04 -34.28 -3.03
N LYS A 112 14.88 -33.95 -3.63
CA LYS A 112 14.79 -33.57 -5.04
C LYS A 112 15.56 -32.29 -5.35
N ALA A 113 15.54 -31.32 -4.42
CA ALA A 113 16.35 -30.10 -4.54
C ALA A 113 17.84 -30.43 -4.51
N ILE A 114 18.28 -31.25 -3.55
CA ILE A 114 19.67 -31.63 -3.39
C ILE A 114 20.18 -32.35 -4.64
N GLU A 115 19.41 -33.30 -5.18
CA GLU A 115 19.79 -34.06 -6.39
C GLU A 115 19.86 -33.14 -7.63
N ALA A 116 18.84 -32.29 -7.85
CA ALA A 116 18.82 -31.40 -9.00
C ALA A 116 19.95 -30.35 -8.97
N ILE A 117 20.19 -29.75 -7.80
CA ILE A 117 21.25 -28.77 -7.60
C ILE A 117 22.64 -29.43 -7.72
N GLY A 118 22.81 -30.61 -7.13
CA GLY A 118 24.04 -31.38 -7.26
C GLY A 118 24.39 -31.76 -8.71
N PHE A 119 23.37 -32.10 -9.51
CA PHE A 119 23.54 -32.35 -10.94
C PHE A 119 23.99 -31.10 -11.71
N LEU A 120 23.36 -29.94 -11.46
CA LEU A 120 23.71 -28.67 -12.10
C LEU A 120 25.12 -28.21 -11.72
N ALA A 121 25.48 -28.28 -10.45
CA ALA A 121 26.81 -27.91 -9.99
C ALA A 121 27.88 -28.81 -10.59
N LYS A 122 27.63 -30.13 -10.63
CA LYS A 122 28.55 -31.11 -11.24
C LYS A 122 28.75 -30.84 -12.75
N LYS A 123 27.72 -30.41 -13.45
CA LYS A 123 27.84 -30.02 -14.86
C LYS A 123 28.76 -28.81 -15.04
N ASN A 124 28.86 -27.95 -14.05
CA ASN A 124 29.77 -26.80 -14.00
C ASN A 124 31.11 -27.10 -13.34
N GLY A 125 31.43 -28.39 -13.03
CA GLY A 125 32.68 -28.80 -12.40
C GLY A 125 32.79 -28.40 -10.92
N LEU A 126 31.68 -28.07 -10.24
CA LEU A 126 31.67 -27.57 -8.87
C LEU A 126 31.16 -28.64 -7.88
N ARG A 127 31.68 -28.63 -6.67
CA ARG A 127 31.14 -29.34 -5.50
C ARG A 127 30.13 -28.43 -4.78
N VAL A 128 29.12 -29.01 -4.15
CA VAL A 128 28.08 -28.25 -3.44
C VAL A 128 28.23 -28.44 -1.94
N LYS A 129 28.23 -27.35 -1.21
CA LYS A 129 28.08 -27.31 0.24
C LYS A 129 26.72 -26.69 0.59
N TYR A 130 25.89 -27.43 1.31
CA TYR A 130 24.54 -27.02 1.64
C TYR A 130 24.48 -26.34 3.00
N PHE A 131 23.64 -25.29 3.07
CA PHE A 131 23.31 -24.53 4.27
C PHE A 131 21.80 -24.44 4.39
N LEU A 132 21.29 -24.32 5.61
CA LEU A 132 19.89 -23.96 5.82
C LEU A 132 19.79 -22.44 5.95
N ILE A 133 18.80 -21.87 5.26
CA ILE A 133 18.50 -20.43 5.27
C ILE A 133 17.05 -20.21 5.68
N SER A 134 16.75 -19.04 6.24
CA SER A 134 15.37 -18.64 6.53
C SER A 134 14.60 -18.32 5.25
N LYS A 135 13.27 -18.31 5.36
CA LYS A 135 12.41 -17.84 4.27
C LYS A 135 12.76 -16.41 3.88
N LEU A 136 13.15 -15.60 4.85
CA LEU A 136 13.59 -14.24 4.70
C LEU A 136 14.86 -14.15 3.87
N SER A 137 15.91 -14.85 4.29
CA SER A 137 17.18 -14.92 3.57
C SER A 137 16.99 -15.39 2.13
N PHE A 138 16.09 -16.37 1.90
CA PHE A 138 15.73 -16.80 0.55
C PHE A 138 15.07 -15.66 -0.26
N GLU A 139 14.08 -14.97 0.29
CA GLU A 139 13.37 -13.89 -0.41
C GLU A 139 14.30 -12.72 -0.76
N ILE A 140 15.22 -12.37 0.14
CA ILE A 140 16.23 -11.33 -0.10
C ILE A 140 17.17 -11.73 -1.25
N ALA A 141 17.71 -12.95 -1.20
CA ALA A 141 18.60 -13.45 -2.24
C ALA A 141 17.86 -13.67 -3.58
N PHE A 142 16.63 -14.17 -3.53
CA PHE A 142 15.81 -14.41 -4.72
C PHE A 142 15.38 -13.12 -5.43
N LYS A 143 15.18 -12.01 -4.72
CA LYS A 143 14.98 -10.69 -5.32
C LYS A 143 16.12 -10.27 -6.24
N LYS A 144 17.35 -10.72 -6.00
CA LYS A 144 18.48 -10.47 -6.89
C LYS A 144 18.39 -11.23 -8.23
N TYR A 145 17.71 -12.39 -8.28
CA TYR A 145 17.37 -13.07 -9.55
C TYR A 145 16.32 -12.31 -10.35
N GLN A 146 15.39 -11.67 -9.67
CA GLN A 146 14.29 -10.90 -10.26
C GLN A 146 14.69 -9.47 -10.64
N THR A 147 15.98 -9.17 -10.75
CA THR A 147 16.41 -7.84 -11.15
C THR A 147 15.82 -7.54 -12.53
N VAL A 148 14.82 -6.63 -12.56
CA VAL A 148 14.17 -6.08 -13.76
C VAL A 148 15.19 -5.77 -14.86
N ASN A 149 16.40 -5.38 -14.45
CA ASN A 149 17.52 -5.16 -15.36
C ASN A 149 17.88 -6.37 -16.21
N LYS A 150 17.81 -7.62 -15.72
CA LYS A 150 18.16 -8.81 -16.51
C LYS A 150 17.11 -9.19 -17.56
N GLU A 151 15.83 -9.18 -17.16
CA GLU A 151 14.73 -9.41 -18.12
C GLU A 151 14.71 -8.32 -19.21
N ILE A 152 14.96 -7.09 -18.81
CA ILE A 152 15.02 -5.94 -19.71
C ILE A 152 16.28 -5.98 -20.57
N THR A 153 17.46 -6.29 -20.01
CA THR A 153 18.70 -6.39 -20.78
C THR A 153 18.61 -7.50 -21.83
N SER A 154 18.09 -8.68 -21.48
CA SER A 154 17.88 -9.76 -22.45
C SER A 154 16.85 -9.39 -23.53
N ALA A 155 15.81 -8.65 -23.18
CA ALA A 155 14.83 -8.16 -24.15
C ALA A 155 15.40 -7.03 -25.05
N LEU A 156 16.27 -6.18 -24.52
CA LEU A 156 16.99 -5.17 -25.29
C LEU A 156 17.99 -5.78 -26.27
N GLU A 157 18.72 -6.82 -25.86
CA GLU A 157 19.64 -7.56 -26.74
C GLU A 157 18.88 -8.29 -27.88
N LEU A 158 17.72 -8.84 -27.59
CA LEU A 158 16.86 -9.44 -28.61
C LEU A 158 16.34 -8.39 -29.60
N LYS A 159 15.92 -7.21 -29.11
CA LYS A 159 15.48 -6.12 -29.97
C LYS A 159 16.62 -5.57 -30.82
N ALA A 160 17.82 -5.39 -30.27
CA ALA A 160 18.98 -4.96 -31.05
C ALA A 160 19.32 -5.92 -32.18
N LYS A 161 19.14 -7.24 -31.97
CA LYS A 161 19.30 -8.26 -33.04
C LYS A 161 18.18 -8.20 -34.07
N GLU A 162 16.92 -7.98 -33.65
CA GLU A 162 15.80 -7.76 -34.55
C GLU A 162 16.03 -6.50 -35.43
N ASP A 163 16.44 -5.38 -34.81
CA ASP A 163 16.75 -4.14 -35.52
C ASP A 163 17.93 -4.31 -36.52
N GLU A 164 18.96 -5.13 -36.20
CA GLU A 164 20.06 -5.45 -37.10
C GLU A 164 19.64 -6.37 -38.27
N GLU A 165 18.70 -7.27 -38.06
CA GLU A 165 18.14 -8.13 -39.12
C GLU A 165 17.17 -7.37 -40.04
N GLU A 166 16.39 -6.41 -39.49
CA GLU A 166 15.52 -5.53 -40.29
C GLU A 166 16.30 -4.56 -41.18
N VAL A 167 17.42 -4.01 -40.69
CA VAL A 167 18.31 -3.17 -41.53
C VAL A 167 18.87 -3.95 -42.73
N LYS A 168 18.94 -5.28 -42.65
CA LYS A 168 19.37 -6.16 -43.76
C LYS A 168 18.26 -6.55 -44.74
N LYS A 169 16.97 -6.30 -44.43
CA LYS A 169 15.80 -6.65 -45.25
C LYS A 169 15.07 -5.40 -45.77
N ASN A 170 15.71 -4.61 -46.54
CA ASN A 170 15.27 -3.37 -47.18
C ASN A 170 13.80 -3.18 -47.57
N VAL A 171 13.34 -1.93 -47.30
CA VAL A 171 12.57 -0.99 -48.14
C VAL A 171 11.30 -1.53 -48.81
N GLU A 172 10.22 -1.14 -48.23
CA GLU A 172 8.89 -0.77 -48.74
C GLU A 172 7.79 -1.19 -47.75
N GLU A 173 6.98 -0.22 -47.28
CA GLU A 173 5.77 -0.32 -46.42
C GLU A 173 5.90 0.25 -45.02
N ASP A 174 5.66 1.58 -44.91
CA ASP A 174 5.73 2.31 -43.62
C ASP A 174 4.53 2.05 -42.65
N ASP A 175 3.37 1.68 -43.15
CA ASP A 175 2.16 1.51 -42.31
C ASP A 175 2.07 0.16 -41.60
N LEU A 176 2.64 -0.90 -42.16
CA LEU A 176 2.70 -2.23 -41.52
C LEU A 176 3.76 -2.33 -40.42
N ARG A 177 4.79 -1.50 -40.49
CA ARG A 177 5.89 -1.45 -39.51
C ARG A 177 5.46 -1.04 -38.10
N PHE A 178 4.53 -0.10 -37.96
CA PHE A 178 4.09 0.37 -36.62
C PHE A 178 3.35 -0.71 -35.84
N GLU A 179 2.52 -1.52 -36.50
CA GLU A 179 1.81 -2.61 -35.83
C GLU A 179 2.73 -3.79 -35.46
N GLU A 180 3.76 -4.08 -36.25
CA GLU A 180 4.72 -5.15 -35.96
C GLU A 180 5.69 -4.75 -34.85
N ILE A 181 6.18 -3.50 -34.81
CA ILE A 181 7.05 -3.00 -33.74
C ILE A 181 6.32 -2.98 -32.39
N THR A 182 5.03 -2.63 -32.37
CA THR A 182 4.23 -2.62 -31.13
C THR A 182 3.87 -4.01 -30.63
N LYS A 183 3.88 -5.01 -31.51
CA LYS A 183 3.65 -6.43 -31.19
C LYS A 183 4.95 -7.19 -30.93
N SER A 184 6.12 -6.54 -31.06
CA SER A 184 7.41 -7.22 -30.86
C SER A 184 7.49 -7.84 -29.46
N ALA A 185 7.88 -9.10 -29.40
CA ALA A 185 7.98 -9.83 -28.15
C ALA A 185 8.91 -9.17 -27.12
N PRO A 186 10.03 -8.52 -27.49
CA PRO A 186 10.89 -7.81 -26.56
C PRO A 186 10.22 -6.64 -25.85
N ILE A 187 9.52 -5.75 -26.55
CA ILE A 187 8.85 -4.58 -25.95
C ILE A 187 7.74 -5.01 -24.99
N SER A 188 7.00 -6.05 -25.36
CA SER A 188 5.96 -6.61 -24.50
C SER A 188 6.54 -7.17 -23.20
N LYS A 189 7.70 -7.82 -23.25
CA LYS A 189 8.41 -8.33 -22.07
C LYS A 189 8.90 -7.19 -21.17
N ILE A 190 9.45 -6.12 -21.76
CA ILE A 190 9.93 -4.95 -21.01
C ILE A 190 8.77 -4.29 -20.24
N ILE A 191 7.64 -4.03 -20.90
CA ILE A 191 6.46 -3.43 -20.23
C ILE A 191 5.91 -4.37 -19.15
N SER A 192 5.83 -5.68 -19.41
CA SER A 192 5.35 -6.65 -18.42
C SER A 192 6.28 -6.68 -17.18
N ALA A 193 7.60 -6.61 -17.39
CA ALA A 193 8.58 -6.55 -16.30
C ALA A 193 8.44 -5.24 -15.50
N ILE A 194 8.28 -4.09 -16.16
CA ILE A 194 8.05 -2.79 -15.50
C ILE A 194 6.79 -2.83 -14.65
N ILE A 195 5.69 -3.35 -15.19
CA ILE A 195 4.40 -3.44 -14.50
C ILE A 195 4.51 -4.38 -13.29
N ARG A 196 5.03 -5.59 -13.48
CA ARG A 196 5.20 -6.58 -12.41
C ARG A 196 6.04 -6.01 -11.26
N HIS A 197 7.17 -5.42 -11.58
CA HIS A 197 8.04 -4.81 -10.57
C HIS A 197 7.35 -3.67 -9.80
N GLY A 198 6.54 -2.83 -10.48
CA GLY A 198 5.74 -1.81 -9.81
C GLY A 198 4.75 -2.41 -8.79
N VAL A 199 4.10 -3.53 -9.16
CA VAL A 199 3.18 -4.25 -8.28
C VAL A 199 3.90 -4.90 -7.10
N GLU A 200 5.06 -5.53 -7.33
CA GLU A 200 5.89 -6.15 -6.29
C GLU A 200 6.42 -5.12 -5.27
N LEU A 201 6.80 -3.92 -5.73
CA LEU A 201 7.22 -2.82 -4.88
C LEU A 201 6.07 -2.18 -4.08
N GLY A 202 4.80 -2.54 -4.37
CA GLY A 202 3.64 -1.86 -3.81
C GLY A 202 3.55 -0.39 -4.26
N ALA A 203 4.01 -0.08 -5.45
CA ALA A 203 3.94 1.28 -5.99
C ALA A 203 2.48 1.69 -6.23
N SER A 204 2.18 2.96 -6.03
CA SER A 204 0.88 3.54 -6.40
C SER A 204 0.83 3.97 -7.87
N ASP A 205 1.96 4.42 -8.42
CA ASP A 205 2.03 4.93 -9.79
C ASP A 205 3.35 4.50 -10.46
N ILE A 206 3.30 4.22 -11.76
CA ILE A 206 4.44 3.97 -12.65
C ILE A 206 4.51 5.11 -13.64
N HIS A 207 5.64 5.77 -13.74
CA HIS A 207 5.89 6.86 -14.66
C HIS A 207 6.91 6.43 -15.72
N ILE A 208 6.57 6.57 -16.99
CA ILE A 208 7.47 6.40 -18.15
C ILE A 208 7.71 7.77 -18.74
N GLU A 209 8.92 8.29 -18.56
CA GLU A 209 9.24 9.70 -18.86
C GLU A 209 10.35 9.81 -19.89
N PRO A 210 10.14 10.58 -20.99
CA PRO A 210 11.20 10.86 -21.95
C PRO A 210 12.17 11.89 -21.38
N LEU A 211 13.46 11.61 -21.54
CA LEU A 211 14.55 12.55 -21.33
C LEU A 211 15.33 12.73 -22.63
N PRO A 212 16.16 13.76 -22.79
CA PRO A 212 16.85 14.03 -24.06
C PRO A 212 17.69 12.86 -24.59
N LYS A 213 18.30 12.07 -23.71
CA LYS A 213 19.21 10.97 -24.07
C LYS A 213 18.71 9.58 -23.64
N GLU A 214 17.63 9.50 -22.85
CA GLU A 214 17.19 8.26 -22.22
C GLU A 214 15.68 8.28 -21.97
N SER A 215 15.11 7.12 -21.63
CA SER A 215 13.75 6.97 -21.10
C SER A 215 13.84 6.56 -19.64
N ARG A 216 13.23 7.32 -18.75
CA ARG A 216 13.31 7.10 -17.31
C ARG A 216 12.02 6.50 -16.78
N ILE A 217 12.14 5.40 -16.03
CA ILE A 217 11.05 4.77 -15.32
C ILE A 217 11.15 5.14 -13.84
N ARG A 218 10.07 5.71 -13.30
CA ARG A 218 9.97 6.01 -11.86
C ARG A 218 8.74 5.33 -11.27
N TYR A 219 8.88 4.85 -10.04
CA TYR A 219 7.78 4.33 -9.24
C TYR A 219 7.48 5.27 -8.08
N ARG A 220 6.20 5.49 -7.80
CA ARG A 220 5.78 6.17 -6.57
C ARG A 220 5.50 5.11 -5.52
N VAL A 221 6.35 5.01 -4.51
CA VAL A 221 6.22 4.08 -3.38
C VAL A 221 6.04 4.91 -2.11
N ASP A 222 4.98 4.63 -1.36
CA ASP A 222 4.61 5.37 -0.14
C ASP A 222 4.60 6.90 -0.33
N GLY A 223 4.09 7.35 -1.48
CA GLY A 223 3.96 8.75 -1.85
C GLY A 223 5.22 9.39 -2.48
N ILE A 224 6.38 8.72 -2.42
CA ILE A 224 7.65 9.26 -2.93
C ILE A 224 7.99 8.66 -4.28
N LEU A 225 8.35 9.53 -5.26
CA LEU A 225 8.83 9.11 -6.57
C LEU A 225 10.32 8.75 -6.52
N LYS A 226 10.65 7.52 -6.93
CA LYS A 226 12.03 7.04 -7.04
C LYS A 226 12.32 6.58 -8.46
N THR A 227 13.49 6.95 -9.00
CA THR A 227 13.99 6.39 -10.27
C THR A 227 14.45 4.97 -10.02
N SER A 228 13.91 4.02 -10.79
CA SER A 228 14.27 2.61 -10.67
C SER A 228 15.03 2.10 -11.89
N LEU A 229 14.73 2.65 -13.07
CA LEU A 229 15.27 2.14 -14.32
C LEU A 229 15.47 3.27 -15.32
N VAL A 230 16.57 3.18 -16.04
CA VAL A 230 16.90 4.06 -17.18
C VAL A 230 17.09 3.19 -18.41
N LEU A 231 16.36 3.51 -19.49
CA LEU A 231 16.34 2.76 -20.73
C LEU A 231 16.87 3.62 -21.89
N PRO A 232 17.40 2.99 -22.94
CA PRO A 232 17.80 3.72 -24.15
C PRO A 232 16.65 4.53 -24.75
N ARG A 233 16.98 5.69 -25.29
CA ARG A 233 16.00 6.64 -25.84
C ARG A 233 15.19 6.08 -27.00
N ASN A 234 15.82 5.28 -27.88
CA ASN A 234 15.23 4.72 -29.09
C ASN A 234 14.04 3.78 -28.84
N ILE A 235 13.88 3.23 -27.63
CA ILE A 235 12.76 2.34 -27.31
C ILE A 235 11.57 3.07 -26.66
N HIS A 236 11.72 4.37 -26.32
CA HIS A 236 10.69 5.11 -25.58
C HIS A 236 9.33 5.09 -26.31
N ASP A 237 9.33 5.46 -27.59
CA ASP A 237 8.10 5.58 -28.38
C ASP A 237 7.41 4.21 -28.55
N SER A 238 8.22 3.14 -28.66
CA SER A 238 7.70 1.76 -28.70
C SER A 238 7.07 1.33 -27.35
N LEU A 239 7.64 1.78 -26.21
CA LEU A 239 7.05 1.55 -24.89
C LEU A 239 5.70 2.26 -24.75
N ILE A 240 5.64 3.55 -25.13
CA ILE A 240 4.40 4.34 -25.11
C ILE A 240 3.33 3.71 -26.01
N SER A 241 3.71 3.37 -27.25
CA SER A 241 2.81 2.70 -28.19
C SER A 241 2.25 1.39 -27.62
N ARG A 242 3.09 0.58 -26.96
CA ARG A 242 2.64 -0.66 -26.31
C ARG A 242 1.67 -0.39 -25.15
N VAL A 243 1.92 0.64 -24.33
CA VAL A 243 0.99 1.06 -23.27
C VAL A 243 -0.34 1.51 -23.88
N LYS A 244 -0.33 2.30 -24.98
CA LYS A 244 -1.55 2.70 -25.69
C LYS A 244 -2.34 1.50 -26.21
N VAL A 245 -1.69 0.51 -26.82
CA VAL A 245 -2.34 -0.74 -27.27
C VAL A 245 -3.00 -1.46 -26.11
N MET A 246 -2.29 -1.65 -25.00
CA MET A 246 -2.81 -2.33 -23.82
C MET A 246 -4.01 -1.60 -23.21
N SER A 247 -4.04 -0.28 -23.28
CA SER A 247 -5.13 0.56 -22.75
C SER A 247 -6.19 0.95 -23.80
N LYS A 248 -6.11 0.37 -25.01
CA LYS A 248 -7.04 0.60 -26.14
C LYS A 248 -7.13 2.08 -26.54
N LEU A 249 -6.01 2.80 -26.49
CA LEU A 249 -5.88 4.19 -26.90
C LEU A 249 -5.47 4.30 -28.39
N LYS A 250 -5.67 5.48 -28.96
CA LYS A 250 -5.31 5.75 -30.36
C LYS A 250 -3.80 5.88 -30.50
N LEU A 251 -3.19 5.13 -31.42
CA LEU A 251 -1.76 5.14 -31.67
C LEU A 251 -1.30 6.37 -32.46
N ASP A 252 -2.11 6.75 -33.44
CA ASP A 252 -1.87 7.84 -34.38
C ASP A 252 -2.07 9.24 -33.77
N GLU A 253 -2.76 9.36 -32.64
CA GLU A 253 -2.97 10.63 -31.96
C GLU A 253 -1.93 10.85 -30.85
N THR A 254 -1.06 11.81 -31.08
CA THR A 254 0.05 12.17 -30.17
C THR A 254 0.00 13.61 -29.67
N ARG A 255 -1.04 14.38 -30.07
CA ARG A 255 -1.12 15.82 -29.81
C ARG A 255 -2.07 16.17 -28.67
N VAL A 256 -2.92 15.25 -28.26
CA VAL A 256 -3.88 15.45 -27.17
C VAL A 256 -3.71 14.41 -26.08
N PRO A 257 -3.99 14.74 -24.80
CA PRO A 257 -3.98 13.75 -23.73
C PRO A 257 -4.97 12.62 -24.01
N GLN A 258 -4.62 11.41 -23.58
CA GLN A 258 -5.48 10.24 -23.70
C GLN A 258 -5.49 9.48 -22.36
N ASP A 259 -6.67 9.06 -21.94
CA ASP A 259 -6.87 8.27 -20.74
C ASP A 259 -7.47 6.90 -21.07
N GLY A 260 -6.99 5.86 -20.40
CA GLY A 260 -7.42 4.49 -20.63
C GLY A 260 -7.28 3.61 -19.39
N ARG A 261 -7.61 2.33 -19.57
CA ARG A 261 -7.51 1.32 -18.51
C ARG A 261 -6.86 0.03 -19.03
N ILE A 262 -6.10 -0.63 -18.17
CA ILE A 262 -5.53 -1.96 -18.40
C ILE A 262 -5.95 -2.82 -17.21
N SER A 263 -6.43 -4.05 -17.48
CA SER A 263 -6.70 -5.05 -16.44
C SER A 263 -5.80 -6.25 -16.70
N LEU A 264 -5.03 -6.66 -15.71
CA LEU A 264 -4.08 -7.78 -15.79
C LEU A 264 -4.23 -8.69 -14.58
N ASN A 265 -4.08 -10.00 -14.81
CA ASN A 265 -3.89 -10.95 -13.73
C ASN A 265 -2.38 -11.11 -13.48
N ILE A 266 -1.91 -10.71 -12.30
CA ILE A 266 -0.51 -10.79 -11.89
C ILE A 266 -0.45 -11.59 -10.58
N ASP A 267 0.24 -12.72 -10.59
CA ASP A 267 0.38 -13.62 -9.43
C ASP A 267 -0.96 -14.00 -8.77
N ASN A 268 -1.95 -14.38 -9.60
CA ASN A 268 -3.33 -14.68 -9.22
C ASN A 268 -4.09 -13.52 -8.57
N ARG A 269 -3.65 -12.28 -8.78
CA ARG A 269 -4.35 -11.06 -8.37
C ARG A 269 -4.82 -10.28 -9.58
N ASP A 270 -6.07 -9.87 -9.57
CA ASP A 270 -6.60 -8.98 -10.59
C ASP A 270 -6.23 -7.55 -10.25
N ILE A 271 -5.42 -6.94 -11.11
CA ILE A 271 -4.89 -5.59 -10.92
C ILE A 271 -5.31 -4.72 -12.09
N ASP A 272 -5.97 -3.64 -11.77
CA ASP A 272 -6.34 -2.60 -12.73
C ASP A 272 -5.31 -1.48 -12.75
N PHE A 273 -5.12 -0.89 -13.92
CA PHE A 273 -4.26 0.28 -14.11
C PHE A 273 -5.06 1.37 -14.80
N ARG A 274 -5.05 2.57 -14.23
CA ARG A 274 -5.47 3.77 -14.96
C ARG A 274 -4.27 4.36 -15.65
N VAL A 275 -4.39 4.52 -16.94
CA VAL A 275 -3.32 5.00 -17.82
C VAL A 275 -3.67 6.39 -18.28
N SER A 276 -2.74 7.32 -18.11
CA SER A 276 -2.82 8.66 -18.67
C SER A 276 -1.59 8.92 -19.53
N ILE A 277 -1.81 9.28 -20.77
CA ILE A 277 -0.79 9.67 -21.74
C ILE A 277 -0.84 11.18 -21.91
N LEU A 278 0.29 11.84 -21.70
CA LEU A 278 0.41 13.29 -21.84
C LEU A 278 1.40 13.64 -22.95
N PRO A 279 0.99 14.39 -23.98
CA PRO A 279 1.90 14.96 -24.96
C PRO A 279 2.89 15.93 -24.32
N LEU A 280 4.16 15.79 -24.68
CA LEU A 280 5.25 16.70 -24.36
C LEU A 280 5.82 17.28 -25.66
N MET A 281 6.90 18.08 -25.59
CA MET A 281 7.56 18.60 -26.79
C MET A 281 8.15 17.46 -27.64
N GLY A 282 7.39 17.04 -28.66
CA GLY A 282 7.78 16.00 -29.62
C GLY A 282 7.76 14.56 -29.10
N GLN A 283 7.13 14.30 -27.96
CA GLN A 283 7.08 13.00 -27.30
C GLN A 283 5.88 12.87 -26.37
N GLU A 284 5.69 11.68 -25.79
CA GLU A 284 4.61 11.42 -24.86
C GLU A 284 5.15 10.85 -23.53
N LYS A 285 4.53 11.21 -22.44
CA LYS A 285 4.75 10.65 -21.11
C LYS A 285 3.56 9.74 -20.77
N ALA A 286 3.83 8.57 -20.19
CA ALA A 286 2.79 7.73 -19.63
C ALA A 286 2.87 7.70 -18.10
N VAL A 287 1.69 7.72 -17.46
CA VAL A 287 1.53 7.44 -16.04
C VAL A 287 0.50 6.33 -15.90
N MET A 288 0.86 5.29 -15.18
CA MET A 288 -0.03 4.16 -14.88
C MET A 288 -0.23 4.10 -13.36
N ARG A 289 -1.45 4.38 -12.89
CA ARG A 289 -1.84 4.20 -11.49
C ARG A 289 -2.26 2.77 -11.25
N ILE A 290 -1.67 2.13 -10.25
CA ILE A 290 -1.93 0.74 -9.88
C ILE A 290 -3.12 0.68 -8.91
N LEU A 291 -4.10 -0.16 -9.23
CA LEU A 291 -5.30 -0.38 -8.44
C LEU A 291 -5.43 -1.88 -8.15
N ASP A 292 -5.04 -2.31 -6.96
CA ASP A 292 -5.18 -3.72 -6.54
C ASP A 292 -6.61 -3.97 -6.05
N VAL A 293 -7.46 -4.48 -6.96
CA VAL A 293 -8.88 -4.75 -6.69
C VAL A 293 -9.08 -6.05 -5.90
N SER A 294 -8.07 -6.91 -5.84
CA SER A 294 -8.18 -8.24 -5.24
C SER A 294 -8.30 -8.21 -3.71
N ARG A 295 -7.80 -7.15 -3.07
CA ARG A 295 -7.77 -7.01 -1.62
C ARG A 295 -9.05 -6.46 -1.01
N GLY A 296 -9.97 -5.89 -1.82
CA GLY A 296 -11.14 -5.18 -1.33
C GLY A 296 -10.79 -3.92 -0.52
N ALA A 297 -11.79 -3.34 0.14
CA ALA A 297 -11.56 -2.21 1.05
C ALA A 297 -10.92 -2.73 2.36
N PRO A 298 -9.84 -2.12 2.86
CA PRO A 298 -9.26 -2.49 4.16
C PRO A 298 -10.25 -2.24 5.29
N THR A 299 -10.07 -2.89 6.43
CA THR A 299 -10.86 -2.56 7.63
C THR A 299 -10.42 -1.20 8.20
N ILE A 300 -11.30 -0.56 8.98
CA ILE A 300 -10.99 0.75 9.59
C ILE A 300 -9.78 0.65 10.53
N GLU A 301 -9.64 -0.48 11.24
CA GLU A 301 -8.50 -0.77 12.10
C GLU A 301 -7.21 -0.87 11.28
N ALA A 302 -7.25 -1.55 10.14
CA ALA A 302 -6.10 -1.69 9.25
C ALA A 302 -5.65 -0.34 8.63
N LEU A 303 -6.55 0.65 8.55
CA LEU A 303 -6.20 2.02 8.16
C LEU A 303 -5.40 2.75 9.26
N GLY A 304 -5.45 2.24 10.49
CA GLY A 304 -4.72 2.79 11.63
C GLY A 304 -5.46 3.89 12.39
N PHE A 305 -6.78 3.95 12.29
CA PHE A 305 -7.56 4.82 13.19
C PHE A 305 -7.38 4.38 14.64
N ALA A 306 -7.23 5.34 15.53
CA ALA A 306 -7.13 5.08 16.96
C ALA A 306 -8.46 4.51 17.51
N PRO A 307 -8.44 3.75 18.62
CA PRO A 307 -9.67 3.13 19.16
C PRO A 307 -10.81 4.12 19.41
N ASN A 308 -10.51 5.30 19.96
CA ASN A 308 -11.50 6.36 20.16
C ASN A 308 -12.09 6.88 18.85
N HIS A 309 -11.27 7.01 17.80
CA HIS A 309 -11.72 7.40 16.45
C HIS A 309 -12.60 6.32 15.82
N TYR A 310 -12.23 5.06 16.00
CA TYR A 310 -13.01 3.92 15.52
C TYR A 310 -14.42 3.88 16.15
N GLU A 311 -14.53 4.10 17.47
CA GLU A 311 -15.80 4.15 18.17
C GLU A 311 -16.70 5.27 17.66
N SER A 312 -16.16 6.48 17.44
CA SER A 312 -16.90 7.61 16.88
C SER A 312 -17.39 7.32 15.45
N LEU A 313 -16.55 6.73 14.61
CA LEU A 313 -16.92 6.31 13.25
C LEU A 313 -18.03 5.26 13.30
N LYS A 314 -17.87 4.21 14.09
CA LYS A 314 -18.84 3.12 14.24
C LYS A 314 -20.20 3.62 14.70
N LYS A 315 -20.22 4.42 15.75
CA LYS A 315 -21.46 5.05 16.28
C LYS A 315 -22.16 5.92 15.23
N SER A 316 -21.39 6.57 14.37
CA SER A 316 -21.92 7.47 13.34
C SER A 316 -22.51 6.73 12.16
N ILE A 317 -21.92 5.61 11.74
CA ILE A 317 -22.44 4.80 10.62
C ILE A 317 -23.65 3.92 11.04
N ASP A 318 -23.83 3.67 12.33
CA ASP A 318 -25.02 2.95 12.84
C ASP A 318 -26.29 3.81 12.82
N ARG A 319 -26.19 5.10 12.43
CA ARG A 319 -27.34 5.97 12.25
C ARG A 319 -28.08 5.66 10.95
N THR A 320 -29.38 5.82 10.96
CA THR A 320 -30.24 5.63 9.77
C THR A 320 -30.19 6.82 8.82
N SER A 321 -29.81 8.01 9.30
CA SER A 321 -29.75 9.23 8.49
C SER A 321 -28.73 10.21 9.07
N GLY A 322 -28.24 11.09 8.23
CA GLY A 322 -27.29 12.14 8.57
C GLY A 322 -26.17 12.28 7.55
N LEU A 323 -25.33 13.29 7.74
CA LEU A 323 -24.19 13.60 6.88
C LEU A 323 -22.90 13.33 7.64
N ILE A 324 -22.06 12.44 7.09
CA ILE A 324 -20.71 12.15 7.56
C ILE A 324 -19.72 12.71 6.54
N LEU A 325 -18.79 13.54 7.00
CA LEU A 325 -17.80 14.19 6.14
C LEU A 325 -16.39 13.72 6.48
N ILE A 326 -15.64 13.37 5.44
CA ILE A 326 -14.21 13.10 5.54
C ILE A 326 -13.47 14.18 4.76
N THR A 327 -12.51 14.84 5.42
CA THR A 327 -11.77 15.94 4.80
C THR A 327 -10.26 15.70 4.83
N GLY A 328 -9.55 16.48 4.05
CA GLY A 328 -8.09 16.44 3.91
C GLY A 328 -7.64 16.66 2.47
N PRO A 329 -6.33 16.83 2.24
CA PRO A 329 -5.77 17.04 0.91
C PRO A 329 -5.89 15.80 0.02
N THR A 330 -5.52 15.95 -1.25
CA THR A 330 -5.43 14.83 -2.19
C THR A 330 -4.37 13.83 -1.70
N GLY A 331 -4.70 12.54 -1.72
CA GLY A 331 -3.81 11.49 -1.24
C GLY A 331 -3.84 11.24 0.27
N SER A 332 -4.72 11.88 1.03
CA SER A 332 -4.90 11.62 2.47
C SER A 332 -5.66 10.33 2.79
N GLY A 333 -6.14 9.60 1.79
CA GLY A 333 -6.84 8.32 1.97
C GLY A 333 -8.35 8.43 2.16
N LYS A 334 -8.98 9.57 1.88
CA LYS A 334 -10.44 9.82 2.04
C LYS A 334 -11.31 8.73 1.39
N THR A 335 -11.08 8.46 0.11
CA THR A 335 -11.84 7.44 -0.63
C THR A 335 -11.68 6.05 -0.02
N THR A 336 -10.46 5.70 0.42
CA THR A 336 -10.20 4.41 1.07
C THR A 336 -10.99 4.28 2.36
N THR A 337 -11.03 5.35 3.18
CA THR A 337 -11.83 5.38 4.42
C THR A 337 -13.33 5.28 4.10
N LEU A 338 -13.82 6.04 3.13
CA LEU A 338 -15.23 5.92 2.70
C LEU A 338 -15.57 4.52 2.23
N TYR A 339 -14.72 3.89 1.43
CA TYR A 339 -14.93 2.52 0.96
C TYR A 339 -14.91 1.49 2.10
N SER A 340 -14.06 1.71 3.11
CA SER A 340 -14.03 0.87 4.31
C SER A 340 -15.33 0.99 5.11
N LEU A 341 -15.88 2.21 5.25
CA LEU A 341 -17.17 2.44 5.89
C LEU A 341 -18.31 1.81 5.09
N LEU A 342 -18.32 2.00 3.76
CA LEU A 342 -19.32 1.39 2.89
C LEU A 342 -19.28 -0.13 2.94
N ASN A 343 -18.10 -0.73 3.05
CA ASN A 343 -17.95 -2.19 3.16
C ASN A 343 -18.56 -2.74 4.46
N ILE A 344 -18.47 -2.00 5.58
CA ILE A 344 -19.12 -2.36 6.85
C ILE A 344 -20.64 -2.28 6.72
N LEU A 345 -21.15 -1.27 6.01
CA LEU A 345 -22.56 -0.98 5.80
C LEU A 345 -23.21 -1.88 4.74
N ASN A 346 -22.40 -2.53 3.89
CA ASN A 346 -22.85 -3.32 2.75
C ASN A 346 -23.43 -4.66 3.19
N LYS A 347 -24.75 -4.66 3.40
CA LYS A 347 -25.56 -5.83 3.75
C LYS A 347 -26.56 -6.09 2.64
N GLU A 348 -27.11 -7.30 2.60
CA GLU A 348 -28.05 -7.72 1.55
C GLU A 348 -29.36 -6.91 1.54
N ASP A 349 -29.77 -6.40 2.68
CA ASP A 349 -30.99 -5.61 2.92
C ASP A 349 -30.78 -4.09 2.82
N VAL A 350 -29.58 -3.62 2.40
CA VAL A 350 -29.24 -2.18 2.35
C VAL A 350 -28.90 -1.77 0.91
N ASN A 351 -29.63 -0.81 0.36
CA ASN A 351 -29.35 -0.24 -0.95
C ASN A 351 -28.33 0.90 -0.87
N ILE A 352 -27.08 0.60 -1.27
CA ILE A 352 -25.98 1.58 -1.29
C ILE A 352 -25.73 2.04 -2.72
N SER A 353 -25.71 3.36 -2.90
CA SER A 353 -25.40 3.97 -4.20
C SER A 353 -24.35 5.07 -4.08
N THR A 354 -23.43 5.15 -5.05
CA THR A 354 -22.35 6.13 -5.05
C THR A 354 -22.31 6.99 -6.31
N LEU A 355 -21.78 8.21 -6.16
CA LEU A 355 -21.37 9.11 -7.26
C LEU A 355 -19.91 9.48 -7.08
N GLU A 356 -19.08 9.24 -8.06
CA GLU A 356 -17.62 9.33 -7.95
C GLU A 356 -16.96 9.98 -9.18
N ASP A 357 -15.80 10.60 -8.97
CA ASP A 357 -15.00 11.24 -10.04
C ASP A 357 -13.50 10.93 -9.87
N PRO A 358 -13.07 9.80 -10.43
CA PRO A 358 -13.81 8.64 -10.94
C PRO A 358 -14.02 7.54 -9.87
N VAL A 359 -14.75 6.47 -10.23
CA VAL A 359 -14.79 5.23 -9.40
C VAL A 359 -13.39 4.64 -9.29
N GLU A 360 -12.85 4.46 -8.07
CA GLU A 360 -11.48 3.98 -7.88
C GLU A 360 -11.36 2.48 -8.16
N TYR A 361 -12.21 1.67 -7.57
CA TYR A 361 -12.35 0.25 -7.86
C TYR A 361 -13.76 -0.23 -7.53
N PHE A 362 -14.14 -1.36 -8.10
CA PHE A 362 -15.48 -1.92 -7.94
C PHE A 362 -15.66 -2.54 -6.54
N LEU A 363 -16.74 -2.17 -5.87
CA LEU A 363 -17.20 -2.76 -4.62
C LEU A 363 -18.39 -3.66 -4.89
N LYS A 364 -18.24 -4.96 -4.62
CA LYS A 364 -19.33 -5.92 -4.82
C LYS A 364 -20.53 -5.57 -3.94
N GLY A 365 -21.73 -5.50 -4.53
CA GLY A 365 -22.97 -5.20 -3.80
C GLY A 365 -23.29 -3.71 -3.69
N ILE A 366 -22.48 -2.80 -4.26
CA ILE A 366 -22.69 -1.36 -4.24
C ILE A 366 -22.92 -0.84 -5.66
N ASN A 367 -23.91 0.03 -5.83
CA ASN A 367 -24.25 0.65 -7.10
C ASN A 367 -23.37 1.89 -7.33
N GLN A 368 -22.23 1.73 -8.01
CA GLN A 368 -21.26 2.79 -8.22
C GLN A 368 -21.48 3.46 -9.58
N SER A 369 -21.68 4.79 -9.56
CA SER A 369 -21.82 5.63 -10.75
C SER A 369 -20.70 6.64 -10.86
N GLN A 370 -20.10 6.73 -12.04
CA GLN A 370 -19.06 7.72 -12.32
C GLN A 370 -19.67 8.93 -13.03
N VAL A 371 -19.41 10.13 -12.51
CA VAL A 371 -19.83 11.39 -13.16
C VAL A 371 -19.14 11.55 -14.53
N ARG A 372 -19.82 12.22 -15.44
CA ARG A 372 -19.37 12.53 -16.81
C ARG A 372 -19.82 13.94 -17.19
N PRO A 373 -19.05 14.96 -16.85
CA PRO A 373 -19.42 16.36 -17.11
C PRO A 373 -19.66 16.66 -18.59
N GLU A 374 -18.97 15.94 -19.50
CA GLU A 374 -19.10 16.07 -20.96
C GLU A 374 -20.50 15.75 -21.50
N VAL A 375 -21.30 15.00 -20.72
CA VAL A 375 -22.69 14.68 -21.04
C VAL A 375 -23.67 15.24 -19.99
N ASN A 376 -23.26 16.25 -19.23
CA ASN A 376 -24.03 16.86 -18.14
C ASN A 376 -24.39 15.91 -16.97
N PHE A 377 -23.69 14.80 -16.84
CA PHE A 377 -23.82 13.92 -15.68
C PHE A 377 -22.84 14.36 -14.60
N THR A 378 -23.21 15.40 -13.86
CA THR A 378 -22.45 16.02 -12.76
C THR A 378 -22.82 15.41 -11.40
N PHE A 379 -22.12 15.79 -10.32
CA PHE A 379 -22.50 15.38 -8.96
C PHE A 379 -23.92 15.81 -8.62
N SER A 380 -24.33 17.03 -8.92
CA SER A 380 -25.66 17.54 -8.60
C SER A 380 -26.76 16.83 -9.41
N THR A 381 -26.57 16.64 -10.73
CA THR A 381 -27.56 15.93 -11.56
C THR A 381 -27.63 14.45 -11.21
N GLY A 382 -26.50 13.82 -10.90
CA GLY A 382 -26.42 12.44 -10.45
C GLY A 382 -27.11 12.24 -9.10
N LEU A 383 -26.88 13.12 -8.12
CA LEU A 383 -27.49 13.02 -6.79
C LEU A 383 -29.01 13.17 -6.85
N ARG A 384 -29.53 14.09 -7.67
CA ARG A 384 -30.99 14.16 -7.94
C ARG A 384 -31.54 12.85 -8.53
N SER A 385 -30.74 12.13 -9.31
CA SER A 385 -31.16 10.85 -9.89
C SER A 385 -31.08 9.73 -8.86
N LEU A 386 -30.05 9.71 -8.01
CA LEU A 386 -29.91 8.72 -6.93
C LEU A 386 -31.07 8.78 -5.94
N LEU A 387 -31.54 9.98 -5.57
CA LEU A 387 -32.69 10.15 -4.68
C LEU A 387 -33.99 9.49 -5.19
N ARG A 388 -34.04 9.09 -6.46
CA ARG A 388 -35.18 8.35 -7.05
C ARG A 388 -34.91 6.84 -7.20
N GLN A 389 -33.77 6.36 -6.71
CA GLN A 389 -33.38 4.95 -6.78
C GLN A 389 -33.59 4.21 -5.45
N ASP A 390 -34.35 4.80 -4.53
CA ASP A 390 -34.64 4.24 -3.21
C ASP A 390 -33.36 3.81 -2.45
N PRO A 391 -32.36 4.69 -2.31
CA PRO A 391 -31.13 4.37 -1.60
C PRO A 391 -31.34 4.52 -0.09
N ASP A 392 -30.79 3.61 0.70
CA ASP A 392 -30.65 3.79 2.14
C ASP A 392 -29.41 4.63 2.46
N ILE A 393 -28.31 4.37 1.72
CA ILE A 393 -27.02 5.00 1.91
C ILE A 393 -26.52 5.56 0.59
N MET A 394 -26.06 6.80 0.64
CA MET A 394 -25.45 7.47 -0.51
C MET A 394 -24.02 7.89 -0.20
N MET A 395 -23.11 7.69 -1.14
CA MET A 395 -21.79 8.29 -1.10
C MET A 395 -21.65 9.29 -2.26
N VAL A 396 -21.33 10.53 -1.93
CA VAL A 396 -20.96 11.57 -2.89
C VAL A 396 -19.46 11.77 -2.79
N GLY A 397 -18.73 11.43 -3.83
CA GLY A 397 -17.26 11.41 -3.82
C GLY A 397 -16.65 12.67 -3.24
N GLU A 398 -17.16 13.82 -3.63
CA GLU A 398 -16.79 15.12 -3.06
C GLU A 398 -17.87 16.18 -3.24
N ILE A 399 -17.87 17.15 -2.34
CA ILE A 399 -18.70 18.37 -2.43
C ILE A 399 -17.79 19.53 -2.82
N ARG A 400 -17.97 20.04 -4.07
CA ARG A 400 -17.19 21.16 -4.61
C ARG A 400 -17.99 22.46 -4.70
N ASP A 401 -19.30 22.35 -4.83
CA ASP A 401 -20.21 23.46 -5.11
C ASP A 401 -21.42 23.46 -4.18
N ASN A 402 -22.09 24.62 -4.11
CA ASN A 402 -23.27 24.85 -3.28
C ASN A 402 -24.41 23.86 -3.62
N GLU A 403 -24.67 23.62 -4.91
CA GLU A 403 -25.81 22.81 -5.34
C GLU A 403 -25.65 21.34 -4.84
N THR A 404 -24.45 20.79 -4.98
CA THR A 404 -24.13 19.45 -4.46
C THR A 404 -24.21 19.40 -2.94
N ALA A 405 -23.71 20.44 -2.23
CA ALA A 405 -23.80 20.55 -0.78
C ALA A 405 -25.25 20.59 -0.29
N GLU A 406 -26.08 21.40 -0.90
CA GLU A 406 -27.51 21.54 -0.56
C GLU A 406 -28.25 20.21 -0.76
N LEU A 407 -28.04 19.54 -1.88
CA LEU A 407 -28.64 18.24 -2.16
C LEU A 407 -28.19 17.15 -1.17
N ALA A 408 -26.92 17.10 -0.81
CA ALA A 408 -26.38 16.15 0.17
C ALA A 408 -26.99 16.36 1.57
N VAL A 409 -27.11 17.63 1.98
CA VAL A 409 -27.76 18.01 3.24
C VAL A 409 -29.24 17.65 3.21
N HIS A 410 -29.97 17.98 2.16
CA HIS A 410 -31.39 17.62 2.03
C HIS A 410 -31.61 16.10 2.03
N ALA A 411 -30.77 15.35 1.34
CA ALA A 411 -30.81 13.89 1.35
C ALA A 411 -30.68 13.34 2.79
N SER A 412 -29.73 13.87 3.56
CA SER A 412 -29.51 13.45 4.94
C SER A 412 -30.67 13.80 5.89
N LEU A 413 -31.42 14.87 5.59
CA LEU A 413 -32.62 15.27 6.34
C LEU A 413 -33.86 14.46 5.96
N THR A 414 -33.88 13.87 4.76
CA THR A 414 -35.01 13.06 4.26
C THR A 414 -34.84 11.56 4.54
N GLY A 415 -33.97 11.16 5.46
CA GLY A 415 -33.90 9.80 5.96
C GLY A 415 -32.73 8.96 5.43
N HIS A 416 -31.81 9.56 4.68
CA HIS A 416 -30.68 8.84 4.09
C HIS A 416 -29.38 9.09 4.88
N LEU A 417 -28.54 8.07 4.99
CA LEU A 417 -27.17 8.24 5.47
C LEU A 417 -26.30 8.66 4.28
N VAL A 418 -25.73 9.86 4.36
CA VAL A 418 -24.89 10.44 3.30
C VAL A 418 -23.44 10.50 3.77
N LEU A 419 -22.55 9.89 3.00
CA LEU A 419 -21.10 9.98 3.19
C LEU A 419 -20.52 10.84 2.08
N SER A 420 -19.63 11.80 2.43
CA SER A 420 -19.00 12.64 1.41
C SER A 420 -17.63 13.14 1.85
N THR A 421 -16.95 13.84 0.92
CA THR A 421 -15.69 14.51 1.24
C THR A 421 -15.73 16.01 0.98
N LEU A 422 -14.89 16.72 1.72
CA LEU A 422 -14.55 18.12 1.49
C LEU A 422 -13.03 18.27 1.33
N HIS A 423 -12.62 19.41 0.82
CA HIS A 423 -11.22 19.82 0.77
C HIS A 423 -10.98 20.94 1.80
N THR A 424 -10.88 20.58 3.08
CA THR A 424 -10.39 21.44 4.16
C THR A 424 -9.20 20.76 4.82
N ASN A 425 -8.31 21.53 5.44
CA ASN A 425 -7.06 21.03 6.01
C ASN A 425 -7.29 20.32 7.35
N ASP A 426 -8.34 20.71 8.07
CA ASP A 426 -8.75 20.21 9.37
C ASP A 426 -10.27 19.97 9.45
N ALA A 427 -10.72 19.35 10.54
CA ALA A 427 -12.13 19.07 10.76
C ALA A 427 -12.91 20.30 11.21
N ILE A 428 -12.26 21.24 11.88
CA ILE A 428 -12.84 22.47 12.39
C ILE A 428 -13.29 23.35 11.24
N GLY A 429 -12.44 23.53 10.23
CA GLY A 429 -12.72 24.34 9.05
C GLY A 429 -13.80 23.77 8.12
N ALA A 430 -14.21 22.51 8.28
CA ALA A 430 -15.24 21.91 7.44
C ALA A 430 -16.62 22.56 7.64
N ILE A 431 -16.95 22.93 8.88
CA ILE A 431 -18.26 23.54 9.20
C ILE A 431 -18.35 24.97 8.62
N PRO A 432 -17.40 25.89 8.87
CA PRO A 432 -17.36 27.19 8.21
C PRO A 432 -17.37 27.07 6.68
N ARG A 433 -16.67 26.08 6.11
CA ARG A 433 -16.65 25.86 4.66
C ARG A 433 -18.03 25.58 4.09
N LEU A 434 -18.86 24.79 4.77
CA LEU A 434 -20.24 24.55 4.36
C LEU A 434 -21.11 25.82 4.47
N VAL A 435 -20.89 26.63 5.51
CA VAL A 435 -21.56 27.94 5.66
C VAL A 435 -21.15 28.88 4.52
N ASP A 436 -19.87 28.92 4.15
CA ASP A 436 -19.39 29.70 2.98
C ASP A 436 -20.01 29.21 1.67
N MET A 437 -20.30 27.93 1.57
CA MET A 437 -21.11 27.35 0.48
C MET A 437 -22.60 27.66 0.59
N LYS A 438 -22.98 28.61 1.47
CA LYS A 438 -24.36 29.12 1.67
C LYS A 438 -25.34 28.07 2.19
N ILE A 439 -24.85 27.03 2.87
CA ILE A 439 -25.74 26.13 3.58
C ILE A 439 -26.18 26.80 4.89
N GLU A 440 -27.48 26.87 5.08
CA GLU A 440 -28.02 27.48 6.28
C GLU A 440 -27.65 26.70 7.56
N PRO A 441 -27.21 27.39 8.64
CA PRO A 441 -26.76 26.71 9.87
C PRO A 441 -27.80 25.77 10.47
N PHE A 442 -29.09 26.04 10.38
CA PHE A 442 -30.13 25.17 10.91
C PHE A 442 -30.23 23.83 10.14
N LEU A 443 -29.90 23.82 8.85
CA LEU A 443 -29.83 22.59 8.05
C LEU A 443 -28.60 21.75 8.46
N LEU A 444 -27.45 22.40 8.64
CA LEU A 444 -26.23 21.72 9.12
C LEU A 444 -26.43 21.14 10.51
N ASN A 445 -27.02 21.91 11.41
CA ASN A 445 -27.34 21.48 12.76
C ASN A 445 -28.15 20.18 12.81
N SER A 446 -29.09 20.02 11.87
CA SER A 446 -29.99 18.87 11.81
C SER A 446 -29.42 17.69 11.01
N SER A 447 -28.51 17.95 10.08
CA SER A 447 -28.00 16.95 9.14
C SER A 447 -26.62 16.40 9.53
N LEU A 448 -25.69 17.26 9.98
CA LEU A 448 -24.31 16.88 10.21
C LEU A 448 -24.15 15.99 11.45
N VAL A 449 -23.46 14.88 11.30
CA VAL A 449 -23.26 13.85 12.34
C VAL A 449 -21.82 13.80 12.78
N LEU A 450 -20.90 13.76 11.82
CA LEU A 450 -19.48 13.57 12.07
C LEU A 450 -18.65 14.29 11.02
N VAL A 451 -17.56 14.89 11.46
CA VAL A 451 -16.50 15.41 10.59
C VAL A 451 -15.19 14.75 10.97
N VAL A 452 -14.51 14.19 9.99
CA VAL A 452 -13.20 13.53 10.14
C VAL A 452 -12.21 14.24 9.24
N ALA A 453 -11.16 14.81 9.80
CA ALA A 453 -10.01 15.22 8.99
C ALA A 453 -8.90 14.18 9.14
N GLN A 454 -8.25 13.86 8.04
CA GLN A 454 -7.22 12.81 8.02
C GLN A 454 -6.07 13.11 7.07
N ARG A 455 -4.90 12.58 7.43
CA ARG A 455 -3.70 12.52 6.60
C ARG A 455 -3.04 11.16 6.74
N LEU A 456 -2.11 10.83 5.83
CA LEU A 456 -1.37 9.58 5.85
C LEU A 456 0.09 9.83 6.25
N VAL A 457 0.55 9.14 7.29
CA VAL A 457 1.95 9.04 7.68
C VAL A 457 2.52 7.70 7.27
N ARG A 458 3.80 7.65 6.89
CA ARG A 458 4.51 6.40 6.65
C ARG A 458 4.79 5.70 7.98
N LEU A 459 4.61 4.39 8.02
CA LEU A 459 4.96 3.58 9.18
C LEU A 459 6.44 3.22 9.17
N ASN A 460 7.05 3.17 10.33
CA ASN A 460 8.40 2.64 10.51
C ASN A 460 8.48 1.20 10.03
N CYS A 461 9.63 0.82 9.51
CA CYS A 461 9.89 -0.56 9.15
C CYS A 461 10.26 -1.37 10.39
N ASP A 462 9.47 -2.40 10.72
CA ASP A 462 9.67 -3.26 11.90
C ASP A 462 11.01 -4.01 11.89
N HIS A 463 11.57 -4.23 10.68
CA HIS A 463 12.83 -4.99 10.50
C HIS A 463 14.11 -4.17 10.73
N CYS A 464 14.01 -2.84 10.85
CA CYS A 464 15.18 -1.98 11.04
C CYS A 464 14.90 -0.83 12.00
N LEU A 465 14.11 -1.09 13.02
CA LEU A 465 13.71 -0.11 14.01
C LEU A 465 14.85 0.12 15.02
N GLU A 466 15.22 1.37 15.22
CA GLU A 466 16.20 1.80 16.25
C GLU A 466 15.66 2.98 17.06
N GLU A 467 16.19 3.17 18.26
CA GLU A 467 15.84 4.32 19.10
C GLU A 467 16.36 5.61 18.46
N GLU A 468 15.48 6.61 18.34
CA GLU A 468 15.79 7.92 17.76
C GLU A 468 16.18 8.91 18.87
N LYS A 469 17.31 9.59 18.71
CA LYS A 469 17.71 10.67 19.59
C LYS A 469 17.06 11.97 19.14
N VAL A 470 16.27 12.57 20.02
CA VAL A 470 15.50 13.79 19.76
C VAL A 470 16.08 14.93 20.58
N SER A 471 16.15 16.14 20.01
CA SER A 471 16.63 17.32 20.71
C SER A 471 15.67 17.78 21.82
N ASP A 472 16.20 18.42 22.86
CA ASP A 472 15.40 18.87 24.00
C ASP A 472 14.34 19.91 23.62
N ASP A 473 14.59 20.74 22.61
CA ASP A 473 13.62 21.71 22.11
C ASP A 473 12.37 21.00 21.52
N VAL A 474 12.59 19.96 20.69
CA VAL A 474 11.50 19.17 20.11
C VAL A 474 10.76 18.39 21.19
N LEU A 475 11.48 17.81 22.16
CA LEU A 475 10.86 17.12 23.29
C LEU A 475 10.00 18.07 24.13
N SER A 476 10.45 19.31 24.36
CA SER A 476 9.68 20.33 25.08
C SER A 476 8.39 20.69 24.35
N HIS A 477 8.47 20.89 23.03
CA HIS A 477 7.29 21.17 22.20
C HIS A 477 6.28 20.01 22.24
N ILE A 478 6.75 18.76 22.10
CA ILE A 478 5.87 17.58 22.16
C ILE A 478 5.23 17.45 23.55
N ARG A 479 5.96 17.72 24.64
CA ARG A 479 5.39 17.73 26.01
C ARG A 479 4.26 18.74 26.15
N GLU A 480 4.45 19.96 25.64
CA GLU A 480 3.42 21.01 25.67
C GLU A 480 2.18 20.62 24.87
N LEU A 481 2.35 20.02 23.71
CA LEU A 481 1.23 19.54 22.88
C LEU A 481 0.47 18.40 23.55
N LEU A 482 1.19 17.43 24.11
CA LEU A 482 0.57 16.27 24.77
C LEU A 482 -0.04 16.62 26.13
N ALA A 483 0.42 17.66 26.81
CA ALA A 483 -0.20 18.17 28.04
C ALA A 483 -1.64 18.70 27.80
N LYS A 484 -1.98 19.07 26.56
CA LYS A 484 -3.31 19.52 26.15
C LYS A 484 -4.24 18.36 25.73
N VAL A 485 -3.71 17.12 25.65
CA VAL A 485 -4.50 15.94 25.30
C VAL A 485 -5.30 15.48 26.51
N PRO A 486 -6.60 15.13 26.37
CA PRO A 486 -7.39 14.56 27.45
C PRO A 486 -6.72 13.33 28.06
N THR A 487 -6.60 13.31 29.40
CA THR A 487 -5.88 12.26 30.14
C THR A 487 -6.40 10.87 29.83
N GLU A 488 -7.72 10.72 29.64
CA GLU A 488 -8.37 9.45 29.33
C GLU A 488 -7.88 8.90 27.99
N ILE A 489 -7.80 9.73 26.96
CA ILE A 489 -7.30 9.35 25.62
C ILE A 489 -5.82 8.99 25.70
N LEU A 490 -5.03 9.82 26.40
CA LEU A 490 -3.60 9.61 26.52
C LEU A 490 -3.27 8.30 27.25
N GLN A 491 -3.95 8.01 28.35
CA GLN A 491 -3.77 6.77 29.12
C GLN A 491 -4.24 5.53 28.35
N ALA A 492 -5.35 5.63 27.62
CA ALA A 492 -5.84 4.53 26.80
C ALA A 492 -4.88 4.17 25.66
N ARG A 493 -4.20 5.16 25.06
CA ARG A 493 -3.28 4.96 23.93
C ARG A 493 -1.83 4.74 24.35
N LEU A 494 -1.42 5.29 25.47
CA LEU A 494 -0.06 5.22 26.05
C LEU A 494 -0.17 4.88 27.56
N PRO A 495 -0.44 3.61 27.92
CA PRO A 495 -0.64 3.24 29.33
C PRO A 495 0.55 3.56 30.26
N ASN A 496 1.76 3.59 29.70
CA ASN A 496 2.99 3.86 30.43
C ASN A 496 3.56 5.27 30.11
N TYR A 497 2.70 6.22 29.75
CA TYR A 497 3.15 7.57 29.41
C TYR A 497 3.86 8.25 30.58
N ASN A 498 5.12 8.64 30.34
CA ASN A 498 5.91 9.44 31.26
C ASN A 498 6.48 10.65 30.49
N PRO A 499 6.06 11.88 30.80
CA PRO A 499 6.54 13.07 30.09
C PRO A 499 8.05 13.32 30.24
N GLU A 500 8.68 12.78 31.30
CA GLU A 500 10.12 12.90 31.51
C GLU A 500 10.95 11.92 30.67
N GLN A 501 10.32 10.84 30.15
CA GLN A 501 11.01 9.74 29.47
C GLN A 501 10.32 9.41 28.14
N LEU A 502 10.26 10.39 27.24
CA LEU A 502 9.73 10.19 25.90
C LEU A 502 10.75 9.42 25.05
N LYS A 503 10.34 8.30 24.46
CA LYS A 503 11.16 7.48 23.57
C LYS A 503 10.54 7.44 22.19
N PHE A 504 11.36 7.64 21.19
CA PHE A 504 10.98 7.59 19.80
C PHE A 504 11.82 6.56 19.06
N SER A 505 11.29 6.06 17.95
CA SER A 505 11.97 5.06 17.13
C SER A 505 11.92 5.47 15.67
N ARG A 506 12.94 5.08 14.92
CA ARG A 506 13.00 5.27 13.47
C ARG A 506 13.52 4.02 12.77
N GLY A 507 13.09 3.79 11.55
CA GLY A 507 13.72 2.80 10.69
C GLY A 507 15.02 3.36 10.10
N VAL A 508 16.14 2.64 10.27
CA VAL A 508 17.45 3.07 9.74
C VAL A 508 17.65 2.70 8.27
N GLY A 509 16.75 1.90 7.71
CA GLY A 509 16.84 1.41 6.33
C GLY A 509 17.34 -0.03 6.28
N CYS A 510 16.65 -0.87 5.51
CA CYS A 510 17.03 -2.25 5.26
C CYS A 510 16.50 -2.72 3.89
N PRO A 511 16.89 -3.89 3.41
CA PRO A 511 16.39 -4.44 2.14
C PRO A 511 14.86 -4.57 2.09
N TYR A 512 14.19 -4.82 3.22
CA TYR A 512 12.72 -4.92 3.31
C TYR A 512 11.98 -3.64 2.97
N CYS A 513 12.49 -2.52 3.46
CA CYS A 513 11.91 -1.20 3.18
C CYS A 513 12.56 -0.50 1.99
N GLY A 514 13.42 -1.18 1.22
CA GLY A 514 14.17 -0.57 0.12
C GLY A 514 15.04 0.59 0.59
N GLN A 515 15.71 0.44 1.75
CA GLN A 515 16.60 1.43 2.38
C GLN A 515 15.91 2.74 2.78
N THR A 516 14.59 2.74 2.92
CA THR A 516 13.85 3.96 3.26
C THR A 516 13.63 4.16 4.75
N GLY A 517 13.72 3.10 5.54
CA GLY A 517 13.31 3.10 6.95
C GLY A 517 11.79 3.02 7.15
N TYR A 518 10.99 3.09 6.08
CA TYR A 518 9.53 3.10 6.16
C TYR A 518 8.91 1.98 5.33
N ARG A 519 7.77 1.46 5.80
CA ARG A 519 6.98 0.47 5.09
C ARG A 519 5.50 0.63 5.41
N SER A 520 4.65 0.77 4.38
CA SER A 520 3.22 1.01 4.55
C SER A 520 2.88 2.40 5.10
N ARG A 521 1.60 2.66 5.34
CA ARG A 521 1.09 3.96 5.79
C ARG A 521 -0.04 3.76 6.81
N SER A 522 -0.25 4.75 7.67
CA SER A 522 -1.34 4.81 8.65
C SER A 522 -2.00 6.17 8.60
N VAL A 523 -3.28 6.21 8.93
CA VAL A 523 -4.02 7.46 9.10
C VAL A 523 -3.60 8.15 10.38
N ILE A 524 -3.41 9.47 10.35
CA ILE A 524 -3.55 10.36 11.50
C ILE A 524 -4.82 11.17 11.30
N ALA A 525 -5.61 11.34 12.35
CA ALA A 525 -6.93 11.92 12.22
C ALA A 525 -7.32 12.79 13.42
N GLU A 526 -8.22 13.72 13.15
CA GLU A 526 -8.99 14.43 14.15
C GLU A 526 -10.48 14.29 13.83
N ILE A 527 -11.31 14.13 14.85
CA ILE A 527 -12.73 13.84 14.69
C ILE A 527 -13.55 14.79 15.55
N ILE A 528 -14.60 15.34 14.94
CA ILE A 528 -15.63 16.14 15.61
C ILE A 528 -16.95 15.40 15.50
N GLU A 529 -17.47 14.89 16.62
CA GLU A 529 -18.86 14.44 16.73
C GLU A 529 -19.76 15.66 16.89
N VAL A 530 -20.80 15.76 16.07
CA VAL A 530 -21.75 16.86 16.15
C VAL A 530 -22.75 16.56 17.26
N ASN A 531 -22.31 16.77 18.51
CA ASN A 531 -23.13 16.69 19.72
C ASN A 531 -23.96 17.97 19.92
N ASP A 532 -24.83 18.00 20.93
CA ASP A 532 -25.74 19.13 21.17
C ASP A 532 -25.00 20.45 21.38
N LYS A 533 -23.85 20.46 22.04
CA LYS A 533 -23.04 21.67 22.24
C LYS A 533 -22.44 22.18 20.91
N VAL A 534 -21.93 21.29 20.06
CA VAL A 534 -21.45 21.65 18.70
C VAL A 534 -22.61 22.17 17.85
N ARG A 535 -23.81 21.59 17.99
CA ARG A 535 -25.04 22.07 17.34
C ARG A 535 -25.39 23.49 17.77
N ASP A 536 -25.30 23.80 19.07
CA ASP A 536 -25.52 25.16 19.56
C ASP A 536 -24.51 26.14 18.98
N MET A 537 -23.23 25.75 18.88
CA MET A 537 -22.20 26.58 18.23
C MET A 537 -22.53 26.86 16.76
N ILE A 538 -22.98 25.84 15.99
CA ILE A 538 -23.41 26.02 14.60
C ILE A 538 -24.55 27.03 14.50
N MET A 539 -25.56 26.91 15.35
CA MET A 539 -26.73 27.79 15.34
C MET A 539 -26.41 29.24 15.70
N GLN A 540 -25.49 29.42 16.67
CA GLN A 540 -25.09 30.75 17.14
C GLN A 540 -24.09 31.43 16.21
N ARG A 541 -23.56 30.71 15.19
CA ARG A 541 -22.47 31.16 14.30
C ARG A 541 -21.24 31.61 15.08
N ASN A 542 -20.96 30.90 16.18
CA ASN A 542 -19.79 31.15 17.00
C ASN A 542 -18.51 30.81 16.21
N ASP A 543 -17.40 31.40 16.65
CA ASP A 543 -16.09 31.03 16.10
C ASP A 543 -15.81 29.54 16.38
N PHE A 544 -15.45 28.84 15.32
CA PHE A 544 -15.01 27.44 15.40
C PHE A 544 -13.49 27.43 15.52
N ASP A 545 -13.02 27.18 16.72
CA ASP A 545 -11.60 26.98 17.02
C ASP A 545 -11.39 25.72 17.89
N GLU A 546 -10.14 25.34 18.08
CA GLU A 546 -9.78 24.14 18.83
C GLU A 546 -10.23 24.20 20.30
N GLU A 547 -10.15 25.38 20.94
CA GLU A 547 -10.52 25.56 22.34
C GLU A 547 -12.02 25.40 22.53
N SER A 548 -12.81 25.98 21.63
CA SER A 548 -14.27 25.86 21.62
C SER A 548 -14.71 24.40 21.42
N ILE A 549 -14.07 23.66 20.52
CA ILE A 549 -14.38 22.24 20.31
C ILE A 549 -13.97 21.41 21.56
N LYS A 550 -12.80 21.64 22.14
CA LYS A 550 -12.37 20.96 23.37
C LYS A 550 -13.29 21.21 24.57
N ALA A 551 -13.98 22.36 24.61
CA ALA A 551 -15.00 22.63 25.63
C ALA A 551 -16.29 21.80 25.42
N THR A 552 -16.50 21.21 24.26
CA THR A 552 -17.70 20.42 23.92
C THR A 552 -17.49 18.93 24.05
N GLN A 553 -16.28 18.42 23.78
CA GLN A 553 -15.96 17.00 23.72
C GLN A 553 -14.46 16.73 23.92
N PRO A 554 -14.06 15.52 24.34
CA PRO A 554 -12.65 15.11 24.28
C PRO A 554 -12.17 15.16 22.82
N PHE A 555 -11.23 16.07 22.54
CA PHE A 555 -10.74 16.29 21.18
C PHE A 555 -9.21 16.27 21.16
N ILE A 556 -8.66 15.63 20.14
CA ILE A 556 -7.25 15.66 19.78
C ILE A 556 -7.13 16.07 18.31
N ASN A 557 -6.21 16.95 18.02
CA ASN A 557 -5.92 17.34 16.64
C ASN A 557 -4.99 16.31 15.96
N MET A 558 -4.83 16.42 14.64
CA MET A 558 -4.00 15.48 13.86
C MET A 558 -2.54 15.46 14.30
N GLU A 559 -1.99 16.58 14.75
CA GLU A 559 -0.62 16.67 15.23
C GLU A 559 -0.43 15.84 16.52
N GLN A 560 -1.35 15.98 17.46
CA GLN A 560 -1.37 15.20 18.70
C GLN A 560 -1.54 13.71 18.42
N ASP A 561 -2.43 13.33 17.49
CA ASP A 561 -2.60 11.93 17.06
C ASP A 561 -1.31 11.38 16.45
N GLY A 562 -0.64 12.17 15.60
CA GLY A 562 0.63 11.83 15.00
C GLY A 562 1.75 11.60 16.03
N PHE A 563 1.92 12.49 17.00
CA PHE A 563 2.94 12.33 18.02
C PHE A 563 2.65 11.18 18.99
N ILE A 564 1.38 10.88 19.28
CA ILE A 564 1.04 9.67 20.03
C ILE A 564 1.48 8.42 19.27
N LYS A 565 1.27 8.36 17.95
CA LYS A 565 1.73 7.24 17.10
C LYS A 565 3.26 7.18 17.02
N ALA A 566 3.94 8.32 17.00
CA ALA A 566 5.39 8.35 17.06
C ALA A 566 5.94 7.78 18.38
N LEU A 567 5.29 8.09 19.52
CA LEU A 567 5.63 7.51 20.83
C LEU A 567 5.31 6.01 20.92
N GLN A 568 4.34 5.52 20.13
CA GLN A 568 4.06 4.09 19.97
C GLN A 568 5.12 3.38 19.08
N GLY A 569 6.08 4.12 18.53
CA GLY A 569 7.09 3.59 17.61
C GLY A 569 6.59 3.36 16.18
N LEU A 570 5.32 3.70 15.89
CA LEU A 570 4.69 3.41 14.59
C LEU A 570 5.21 4.32 13.46
N THR A 571 5.61 5.55 13.75
CA THR A 571 6.12 6.52 12.77
C THR A 571 7.20 7.38 13.41
N THR A 572 7.76 8.33 12.65
CA THR A 572 8.78 9.27 13.16
C THR A 572 8.20 10.66 13.39
N ILE A 573 8.86 11.45 14.23
CA ILE A 573 8.55 12.87 14.43
C ILE A 573 8.65 13.62 13.10
N GLU A 574 9.72 13.38 12.34
CA GLU A 574 9.97 14.01 11.04
C GLU A 574 8.82 13.77 10.08
N GLU A 575 8.29 12.56 10.02
CA GLU A 575 7.18 12.21 9.13
C GLU A 575 5.87 12.90 9.54
N VAL A 576 5.58 12.97 10.84
CA VAL A 576 4.43 13.71 11.37
C VAL A 576 4.52 15.19 10.99
N MET A 577 5.65 15.83 11.25
CA MET A 577 5.89 17.23 10.91
C MET A 577 5.80 17.49 9.41
N ARG A 578 6.40 16.60 8.58
CA ARG A 578 6.34 16.69 7.13
C ARG A 578 4.89 16.71 6.62
N VAL A 579 4.05 15.86 7.16
CA VAL A 579 2.67 15.70 6.70
C VAL A 579 1.78 16.86 7.17
N ILE A 580 2.04 17.42 8.35
CA ILE A 580 1.27 18.54 8.90
C ILE A 580 1.69 19.86 8.26
N GLN A 581 2.99 20.08 7.99
CA GLN A 581 3.52 21.33 7.43
C GLN A 581 3.45 21.38 5.89
N SER A 582 3.11 20.29 5.20
CA SER A 582 2.98 20.28 3.74
C SER A 582 1.68 20.97 3.29
N GLU A 583 1.65 22.30 3.41
CA GLU A 583 0.67 23.20 2.79
C GLU A 583 1.20 23.82 1.50
#